data_2584d22329ae167f20e2f843bf72e74b
#
_entry.id   2584d22329ae167f20e2f843bf72e74b
#
_cell.length_a   1.000
_cell.length_b   1.000
_cell.length_c   1.000
_cell.angle_alpha   90.00
_cell.angle_beta   90.00
_cell.angle_gamma   90.00
#
_symmetry.space_group_name_H-M   'P 1'
#
loop_
_entity.id
_entity.type
_entity.pdbx_description
1 polymer ?
#
loop_
_entity_poly.entity_id
_entity_poly.type
_entity_poly.pdbx_seq_one_letter_code
_entity_poly.pdbx_strand_id
1 'polypeptide(L)'
;MLKSNIDMNIILKIQVGKNIRLLRIKNKYTQEQLSAKMQVSGCDVTRSALAKIEAGQRHLYIDELKAIKEILKVSYEELLS
;
A
#
# COMPACT_ATOMS: atom_id res chain seq x y z
N MET A 1 -8.59 -15.02 -28.60
CA MET A 1 -9.07 -14.26 -27.49
C MET A 1 -8.51 -12.83 -27.50
N LEU A 2 -9.36 -11.92 -27.26
CA LEU A 2 -8.89 -10.57 -27.20
C LEU A 2 -8.12 -10.36 -25.91
N LYS A 3 -6.88 -10.03 -26.06
CA LYS A 3 -6.09 -9.70 -24.91
C LYS A 3 -6.45 -8.29 -24.48
N SER A 4 -6.81 -8.16 -23.22
CA SER A 4 -7.07 -6.85 -22.69
C SER A 4 -5.80 -6.02 -22.70
N ASN A 5 -5.90 -4.78 -23.13
CA ASN A 5 -4.80 -3.84 -23.02
C ASN A 5 -4.69 -3.28 -21.61
N ILE A 6 -5.65 -3.62 -20.74
CA ILE A 6 -5.63 -3.18 -19.36
C ILE A 6 -4.87 -4.21 -18.55
N ASP A 7 -3.77 -3.80 -17.97
CA ASP A 7 -2.99 -4.67 -17.11
C ASP A 7 -3.70 -4.72 -15.74
N MET A 8 -4.17 -5.92 -15.39
CA MET A 8 -4.83 -6.12 -14.10
C MET A 8 -3.93 -5.75 -12.93
N ASN A 9 -2.63 -5.96 -13.08
CA ASN A 9 -1.69 -5.58 -12.03
C ASN A 9 -1.66 -4.07 -11.81
N ILE A 10 -1.80 -3.29 -12.89
CA ILE A 10 -1.87 -1.84 -12.78
C ILE A 10 -3.13 -1.43 -12.05
N ILE A 11 -4.26 -2.04 -12.39
CA ILE A 11 -5.54 -1.74 -11.74
C ILE A 11 -5.45 -2.06 -10.25
N LEU A 12 -4.95 -3.24 -9.90
CA LEU A 12 -4.81 -3.66 -8.52
C LEU A 12 -3.87 -2.72 -7.76
N LYS A 13 -2.77 -2.35 -8.39
CA LYS A 13 -1.80 -1.45 -7.76
C LYS A 13 -2.42 -0.11 -7.40
N ILE A 14 -3.20 0.46 -8.33
CA ILE A 14 -3.89 1.72 -8.08
C ILE A 14 -4.91 1.54 -6.97
N GLN A 15 -5.71 0.48 -7.03
CA GLN A 15 -6.76 0.24 -6.05
C GLN A 15 -6.19 0.00 -4.66
N VAL A 16 -5.15 -0.83 -4.56
CA VAL A 16 -4.50 -1.11 -3.28
C VAL A 16 -3.86 0.15 -2.72
N GLY A 17 -3.23 0.95 -3.56
CA GLY A 17 -2.64 2.22 -3.14
C GLY A 17 -3.68 3.15 -2.53
N LYS A 18 -4.83 3.27 -3.17
CA LYS A 18 -5.94 4.09 -2.66
C LYS A 18 -6.45 3.54 -1.33
N ASN A 19 -6.59 2.24 -1.22
CA ASN A 19 -7.06 1.60 0.00
C ASN A 19 -6.08 1.85 1.15
N ILE A 20 -4.79 1.73 0.88
CA ILE A 20 -3.76 2.01 1.89
C ILE A 20 -3.88 3.44 2.38
N ARG A 21 -4.00 4.39 1.45
CA ARG A 21 -4.12 5.79 1.81
C ARG A 21 -5.34 6.05 2.69
N LEU A 22 -6.49 5.53 2.30
CA LEU A 22 -7.73 5.73 3.05
C LEU A 22 -7.66 5.11 4.44
N LEU A 23 -7.13 3.89 4.53
CA LEU A 23 -6.99 3.21 5.81
C LEU A 23 -5.95 3.88 6.70
N ARG A 24 -4.87 4.38 6.09
CA ARG A 24 -3.87 5.15 6.83
C ARG A 24 -4.49 6.39 7.46
N ILE A 25 -5.22 7.16 6.66
CA ILE A 25 -5.85 8.39 7.14
C ILE A 25 -6.90 8.07 8.21
N LYS A 26 -7.67 7.02 7.99
CA LYS A 26 -8.68 6.58 8.97
C LYS A 26 -8.03 6.24 10.31
N ASN A 27 -6.83 5.68 10.28
CA ASN A 27 -6.08 5.34 11.49
C ASN A 27 -5.22 6.49 12.00
N LYS A 28 -5.37 7.67 11.40
CA LYS A 28 -4.72 8.91 11.85
C LYS A 28 -3.20 8.87 11.75
N TYR A 29 -2.68 8.12 10.78
CA TYR A 29 -1.25 8.12 10.47
C TYR A 29 -0.96 9.08 9.34
N THR A 30 0.11 9.86 9.47
CA THR A 30 0.70 10.55 8.32
C THR A 30 1.52 9.55 7.51
N GLN A 31 1.88 9.92 6.28
CA GLN A 31 2.78 9.08 5.47
C GLN A 31 4.10 8.86 6.20
N GLU A 32 4.61 9.91 6.82
CA GLU A 32 5.87 9.83 7.56
C GLU A 32 5.79 8.85 8.73
N GLN A 33 4.69 8.91 9.47
CA GLN A 33 4.48 8.02 10.61
C GLN A 33 4.36 6.56 10.19
N LEU A 34 3.60 6.28 9.13
CA LEU A 34 3.47 4.92 8.64
C LEU A 34 4.81 4.42 8.10
N SER A 35 5.50 5.23 7.33
CA SER A 35 6.82 4.90 6.82
C SER A 35 7.79 4.56 7.95
N ALA A 36 7.79 5.36 9.00
CA ALA A 36 8.67 5.12 10.15
C ALA A 36 8.36 3.77 10.82
N LYS A 37 7.08 3.45 10.98
CA LYS A 37 6.69 2.17 11.56
C LYS A 37 7.07 0.99 10.68
N MET A 38 6.97 1.16 9.38
CA MET A 38 7.39 0.11 8.43
C MET A 38 8.89 -0.14 8.55
N GLN A 39 9.68 0.91 8.65
CA GLN A 39 11.13 0.76 8.80
C GLN A 39 11.49 0.05 10.10
N VAL A 40 10.81 0.36 11.18
CA VAL A 40 11.00 -0.34 12.45
C VAL A 40 10.67 -1.83 12.32
N SER A 41 9.69 -2.16 11.50
CA SER A 41 9.29 -3.56 11.29
C SER A 41 10.18 -4.30 10.28
N GLY A 42 11.19 -3.62 9.74
CA GLY A 42 12.13 -4.24 8.82
C GLY A 42 11.86 -4.00 7.34
N CYS A 43 10.86 -3.19 7.02
CA CYS A 43 10.54 -2.83 5.64
C CYS A 43 11.07 -1.44 5.34
N ASP A 44 12.09 -1.37 4.51
CA ASP A 44 12.76 -0.11 4.19
C ASP A 44 11.95 0.69 3.16
N VAL A 45 10.82 1.21 3.61
CA VAL A 45 9.94 2.03 2.78
C VAL A 45 10.00 3.46 3.31
N THR A 46 10.61 4.35 2.51
CA THR A 46 10.69 5.76 2.86
C THR A 46 9.35 6.44 2.67
N ARG A 47 9.19 7.64 3.21
CA ARG A 47 7.98 8.43 3.00
C ARG A 47 7.71 8.62 1.51
N SER A 48 8.75 8.92 0.75
CA SER A 48 8.63 9.11 -0.71
C SER A 48 8.18 7.84 -1.40
N ALA A 49 8.71 6.69 -1.00
CA ALA A 49 8.31 5.41 -1.55
C ALA A 49 6.85 5.10 -1.19
N LEU A 50 6.45 5.37 0.04
CA LEU A 50 5.07 5.16 0.47
C LEU A 50 4.10 6.05 -0.33
N ALA A 51 4.48 7.30 -0.57
CA ALA A 51 3.66 8.20 -1.38
C ALA A 51 3.46 7.63 -2.79
N LYS A 52 4.49 7.03 -3.37
CA LYS A 52 4.39 6.41 -4.69
C LYS A 52 3.53 5.16 -4.67
N ILE A 53 3.62 4.38 -3.60
CA ILE A 53 2.75 3.20 -3.42
C ILE A 53 1.28 3.66 -3.39
N GLU A 54 0.98 4.68 -2.61
CA GLU A 54 -0.38 5.18 -2.48
C GLU A 54 -0.91 5.76 -3.79
N ALA A 55 -0.02 6.30 -4.61
CA ALA A 55 -0.38 6.84 -5.92
C ALA A 55 -0.43 5.79 -7.03
N GLY A 56 -0.13 4.52 -6.72
CA GLY A 56 -0.12 3.46 -7.70
C GLY A 56 1.07 3.54 -8.65
N GLN A 57 2.12 4.22 -8.27
CA GLN A 57 3.29 4.46 -9.10
C GLN A 57 4.48 3.57 -8.77
N ARG A 58 4.38 2.81 -7.70
CA ARG A 58 5.47 1.94 -7.26
C ARG A 58 4.91 0.58 -6.92
N HIS A 59 5.69 -0.44 -7.25
CA HIS A 59 5.38 -1.81 -6.88
C HIS A 59 5.26 -1.95 -5.37
N LEU A 60 4.32 -2.77 -4.94
CA LEU A 60 4.15 -3.10 -3.53
C LEU A 60 4.49 -4.59 -3.38
N TYR A 61 5.50 -4.88 -2.58
CA TYR A 61 5.90 -6.26 -2.32
C TYR A 61 5.08 -6.86 -1.20
N ILE A 62 4.99 -8.19 -1.19
CA ILE A 62 4.09 -8.88 -0.26
C ILE A 62 4.46 -8.66 1.21
N ASP A 63 5.75 -8.56 1.51
CA ASP A 63 6.20 -8.29 2.87
C ASP A 63 5.84 -6.86 3.29
N GLU A 64 5.85 -5.92 2.35
CA GLU A 64 5.43 -4.55 2.62
C GLU A 64 3.93 -4.48 2.89
N LEU A 65 3.15 -5.20 2.10
CA LEU A 65 1.71 -5.28 2.29
C LEU A 65 1.38 -5.88 3.66
N LYS A 66 2.10 -6.92 4.04
CA LYS A 66 1.93 -7.56 5.33
C LYS A 66 2.23 -6.59 6.48
N ALA A 67 3.31 -5.82 6.34
CA ALA A 67 3.69 -4.84 7.36
C ALA A 67 2.60 -3.77 7.52
N ILE A 68 2.08 -3.26 6.40
CA ILE A 68 1.01 -2.26 6.43
C ILE A 68 -0.23 -2.83 7.11
N LYS A 69 -0.59 -4.06 6.73
CA LYS A 69 -1.73 -4.74 7.35
C LYS A 69 -1.60 -4.80 8.87
N GLU A 70 -0.43 -5.19 9.35
CA GLU A 70 -0.21 -5.34 10.78
C GLU A 70 -0.17 -4.01 11.51
N ILE A 71 0.46 -3.01 10.90
CA ILE A 71 0.54 -1.68 11.52
C ILE A 71 -0.83 -1.03 11.60
N LEU A 72 -1.59 -1.07 10.52
CA LEU A 72 -2.91 -0.45 10.47
C LEU A 72 -3.99 -1.30 11.12
N LYS A 73 -3.68 -2.55 11.44
CA LYS A 73 -4.63 -3.50 12.07
C LYS A 73 -5.88 -3.68 11.23
N VAL A 74 -5.67 -3.90 9.96
CA VAL A 74 -6.73 -4.13 8.99
C VAL A 74 -6.58 -5.53 8.39
N SER A 75 -7.58 -5.95 7.62
CA SER A 75 -7.54 -7.23 6.93
C SER A 75 -6.93 -7.07 5.54
N TYR A 76 -6.45 -8.17 4.97
CA TYR A 76 -6.06 -8.18 3.57
C TYR A 76 -7.25 -7.85 2.68
N GLU A 77 -8.45 -8.28 3.05
CA GLU A 77 -9.65 -7.99 2.29
C GLU A 77 -9.88 -6.48 2.19
N GLU A 78 -9.69 -5.76 3.29
CA GLU A 78 -9.83 -4.31 3.28
C GLU A 78 -8.80 -3.64 2.39
N LEU A 79 -7.58 -4.18 2.37
CA LEU A 79 -6.51 -3.64 1.56
C LEU A 79 -6.69 -3.94 0.07
N LEU A 80 -7.27 -5.09 -0.25
CA LEU A 80 -7.32 -5.60 -1.62
C LEU A 80 -8.68 -5.44 -2.29
N SER A 81 -9.68 -4.97 -1.59
CA SER A 81 -11.03 -4.86 -2.15
C SER A 81 -11.21 -3.67 -3.13
#